data_d6d2019ff14486e3d33c3274039fbfea
#
_entry.id   d6d2019ff14486e3d33c3274039fbfea
#
_cell.length_a   1.000
_cell.length_b   1.000
_cell.length_c   1.000
_cell.angle_alpha   90.00
_cell.angle_beta   90.00
_cell.angle_gamma   90.00
#
_symmetry.space_group_name_H-M   'P 1'
#
loop_
_entity.id
_entity.type
_entity.pdbx_description
1 polymer ?
#
loop_
_entity_poly.entity_id
_entity_poly.type
_entity_poly.pdbx_seq_one_letter_code
_entity_poly.pdbx_strand_id
1 'polypeptide(L)'
;MKQREKTDKIFQDRMAKKTDELRWLYMELYGNDSMFFELCDQLHRFYEERTVTLKALDRKREADPGWYKKNDMLGMMFYIDNFAGNMKGVESKLDYLEKNNVNYIHLMPFLDTPKGRSDGGYAVADFRKVQENLGTMDDLEALAGACH
;
A
#
# COMPACT_ATOMS: atom_id res chain seq x y z
N MET A 1 24.39 -12.37 -9.46
CA MET A 1 24.48 -13.39 -8.41
C MET A 1 24.64 -12.76 -7.02
N LYS A 2 25.75 -12.15 -6.63
CA LYS A 2 25.95 -11.59 -5.27
C LYS A 2 24.88 -10.62 -4.75
N GLN A 3 24.24 -9.83 -5.60
CA GLN A 3 23.21 -8.86 -5.19
C GLN A 3 21.86 -9.54 -4.91
N ARG A 4 21.51 -10.60 -5.65
CA ARG A 4 20.30 -11.41 -5.43
C ARG A 4 20.41 -12.21 -4.12
N GLU A 5 21.55 -12.85 -3.86
CA GLU A 5 21.82 -13.57 -2.60
C GLU A 5 21.73 -12.65 -1.37
N LYS A 6 22.24 -11.38 -1.49
CA LYS A 6 22.15 -10.40 -0.40
C LYS A 6 20.71 -9.92 -0.16
N THR A 7 19.91 -9.84 -1.22
CA THR A 7 18.49 -9.42 -1.17
C THR A 7 17.65 -10.50 -0.50
N ASP A 8 17.86 -11.77 -0.86
CA ASP A 8 17.18 -12.92 -0.24
C ASP A 8 17.47 -13.01 1.25
N LYS A 9 18.72 -12.75 1.65
CA LYS A 9 19.10 -12.75 3.06
C LYS A 9 18.31 -11.70 3.88
N ILE A 10 18.13 -10.49 3.36
CA ILE A 10 17.36 -9.43 4.04
C ILE A 10 15.90 -9.87 4.26
N PHE A 11 15.28 -10.47 3.26
CA PHE A 11 13.93 -11.00 3.39
C PHE A 11 13.87 -12.12 4.42
N GLN A 12 14.78 -13.07 4.36
CA GLN A 12 14.88 -14.18 5.32
C GLN A 12 15.08 -13.67 6.75
N ASP A 13 15.95 -12.69 6.97
CA ASP A 13 16.18 -12.10 8.29
C ASP A 13 14.92 -11.39 8.83
N ARG A 14 14.12 -10.74 7.96
CA ARG A 14 12.82 -10.15 8.32
C ARG A 14 11.80 -11.22 8.69
N MET A 15 11.68 -12.24 7.86
CA MET A 15 10.78 -13.37 8.11
C MET A 15 11.15 -14.08 9.40
N ALA A 16 12.42 -14.41 9.63
CA ALA A 16 12.88 -15.08 10.86
C ALA A 16 12.49 -14.30 12.14
N LYS A 17 12.40 -12.98 12.08
CA LYS A 17 12.00 -12.15 13.23
C LYS A 17 10.48 -12.11 13.46
N LYS A 18 9.68 -12.39 12.43
CA LYS A 18 8.24 -12.10 12.47
C LYS A 18 7.34 -13.30 12.15
N THR A 19 7.89 -14.40 11.64
CA THR A 19 7.09 -15.55 11.19
C THR A 19 6.30 -16.17 12.33
N ASP A 20 6.87 -16.30 13.52
CA ASP A 20 6.17 -16.93 14.65
C ASP A 20 4.97 -16.10 15.09
N GLU A 21 5.15 -14.77 15.22
CA GLU A 21 4.06 -13.83 15.53
C GLU A 21 2.99 -13.81 14.44
N LEU A 22 3.41 -13.73 13.16
CA LEU A 22 2.52 -13.75 12.02
C LEU A 22 1.72 -15.04 11.94
N ARG A 23 2.39 -16.21 12.14
CA ARG A 23 1.74 -17.50 12.13
C ARG A 23 0.73 -17.65 13.24
N TRP A 24 1.08 -17.21 14.45
CA TRP A 24 0.16 -17.25 15.58
C TRP A 24 -1.10 -16.42 15.28
N LEU A 25 -0.94 -15.15 14.86
CA LEU A 25 -2.08 -14.28 14.49
C LEU A 25 -2.93 -14.87 13.36
N TYR A 26 -2.27 -15.43 12.34
CA TYR A 26 -2.95 -16.05 11.21
C TYR A 26 -3.77 -17.27 11.63
N MET A 27 -3.21 -18.10 12.47
CA MET A 27 -3.88 -19.31 12.96
C MET A 27 -5.06 -18.99 13.88
N GLU A 28 -4.98 -17.92 14.70
CA GLU A 28 -6.10 -17.44 15.51
C GLU A 28 -7.30 -17.00 14.64
N LEU A 29 -7.03 -16.42 13.45
CA LEU A 29 -8.07 -15.92 12.56
C LEU A 29 -8.62 -16.99 11.61
N TYR A 30 -7.76 -17.81 11.02
CA TYR A 30 -8.11 -18.67 9.88
C TYR A 30 -7.95 -20.16 10.14
N GLY A 31 -7.18 -20.58 11.12
CA GLY A 31 -6.99 -21.98 11.50
C GLY A 31 -6.46 -22.90 10.39
N ASN A 32 -5.70 -22.36 9.40
CA ASN A 32 -5.32 -23.08 8.19
C ASN A 32 -3.86 -22.90 7.83
N ASP A 33 -3.04 -23.92 8.10
CA ASP A 33 -1.60 -23.89 7.82
C ASP A 33 -1.26 -23.81 6.32
N SER A 34 -2.01 -24.48 5.45
CA SER A 34 -1.69 -24.47 4.01
C SER A 34 -1.81 -23.07 3.41
N MET A 35 -2.85 -22.33 3.77
CA MET A 35 -3.03 -20.94 3.35
C MET A 35 -1.99 -20.01 3.99
N PHE A 36 -1.46 -20.34 5.17
CA PHE A 36 -0.36 -19.58 5.75
C PHE A 36 0.93 -19.72 4.93
N PHE A 37 1.24 -20.90 4.44
CA PHE A 37 2.38 -21.10 3.54
C PHE A 37 2.21 -20.34 2.22
N GLU A 38 1.00 -20.35 1.64
CA GLU A 38 0.68 -19.55 0.45
C GLU A 38 0.88 -18.05 0.69
N LEU A 39 0.50 -17.54 1.87
CA LEU A 39 0.77 -16.15 2.27
C LEU A 39 2.27 -15.87 2.31
N CYS A 40 3.07 -16.75 2.90
CA CYS A 40 4.52 -16.60 2.95
C CYS A 40 5.15 -16.57 1.55
N ASP A 41 4.70 -17.43 0.65
CA ASP A 41 5.16 -17.47 -0.74
C ASP A 41 4.77 -16.18 -1.50
N GLN A 42 3.57 -15.64 -1.25
CA GLN A 42 3.15 -14.36 -1.82
C GLN A 42 4.01 -13.21 -1.30
N LEU A 43 4.31 -13.15 0.00
CA LEU A 43 5.18 -12.13 0.59
C LEU A 43 6.58 -12.17 -0.02
N HIS A 44 7.13 -13.38 -0.25
CA HIS A 44 8.42 -13.54 -0.90
C HIS A 44 8.40 -13.03 -2.35
N ARG A 45 7.38 -13.39 -3.12
CA ARG A 45 7.21 -12.96 -4.50
C ARG A 45 7.09 -11.43 -4.60
N PHE A 46 6.25 -10.79 -3.80
CA PHE A 46 6.12 -9.33 -3.77
C PHE A 46 7.41 -8.63 -3.34
N TYR A 47 8.17 -9.25 -2.43
CA TYR A 47 9.49 -8.72 -2.10
C TYR A 47 10.48 -8.83 -3.27
N GLU A 48 10.47 -9.91 -4.04
CA GLU A 48 11.32 -10.05 -5.23
C GLU A 48 10.97 -8.99 -6.30
N GLU A 49 9.69 -8.78 -6.57
CA GLU A 49 9.17 -7.81 -7.54
C GLU A 49 9.41 -6.35 -7.13
N ARG A 50 9.57 -6.10 -5.84
CA ARG A 50 9.80 -4.75 -5.31
C ARG A 50 11.08 -4.13 -5.86
N THR A 51 11.00 -2.90 -6.40
CA THR A 51 12.11 -2.22 -7.05
C THR A 51 13.30 -1.97 -6.12
N VAL A 52 14.50 -1.79 -6.69
CA VAL A 52 15.72 -1.49 -5.93
C VAL A 52 15.58 -0.20 -5.11
N THR A 53 14.92 0.81 -5.68
CA THR A 53 14.64 2.10 -5.02
C THR A 53 13.76 1.91 -3.79
N LEU A 54 12.65 1.17 -3.93
CA LEU A 54 11.75 0.89 -2.81
C LEU A 54 12.43 0.03 -1.74
N LYS A 55 13.24 -0.97 -2.12
CA LYS A 55 14.05 -1.74 -1.16
C LYS A 55 15.08 -0.88 -0.41
N ALA A 56 15.61 0.17 -1.04
CA ALA A 56 16.49 1.13 -0.37
C ALA A 56 15.71 2.02 0.61
N LEU A 57 14.53 2.47 0.22
CA LEU A 57 13.63 3.23 1.09
C LEU A 57 13.20 2.41 2.33
N ASP A 58 12.88 1.14 2.15
CA ASP A 58 12.54 0.24 3.27
C ASP A 58 13.67 0.18 4.30
N ARG A 59 14.92 -0.01 3.85
CA ARG A 59 16.09 -0.03 4.75
C ARG A 59 16.26 1.30 5.50
N LYS A 60 16.04 2.43 4.82
CA LYS A 60 16.10 3.76 5.44
C LYS A 60 15.04 3.90 6.55
N ARG A 61 13.81 3.44 6.28
CA ARG A 61 12.71 3.47 7.24
C ARG A 61 12.91 2.50 8.39
N GLU A 62 13.45 1.32 8.15
CA GLU A 62 13.81 0.38 9.22
C GLU A 62 14.89 0.93 10.17
N ALA A 63 15.86 1.68 9.63
CA ALA A 63 16.90 2.34 10.44
C ALA A 63 16.37 3.52 11.26
N ASP A 64 15.20 4.06 10.92
CA ASP A 64 14.56 5.19 11.58
C ASP A 64 13.06 4.88 11.78
N PRO A 65 12.68 4.07 12.78
CA PRO A 65 11.30 3.67 13.01
C PRO A 65 10.33 4.83 13.27
N GLY A 66 10.86 6.01 13.59
CA GLY A 66 10.10 7.24 13.83
C GLY A 66 9.96 8.13 12.58
N TRP A 67 10.35 7.68 11.39
CA TRP A 67 10.37 8.48 10.17
C TRP A 67 9.04 9.21 9.88
N TYR A 68 7.90 8.60 10.18
CA TYR A 68 6.57 9.16 9.96
C TYR A 68 6.11 10.16 11.04
N LYS A 69 6.88 10.33 12.11
CA LYS A 69 6.59 11.27 13.21
C LYS A 69 7.32 12.60 13.08
N LYS A 70 8.08 12.78 12.01
CA LYS A 70 8.86 13.99 11.77
C LYS A 70 7.97 15.12 11.25
N ASN A 71 8.40 16.36 11.53
CA ASN A 71 7.66 17.57 11.09
C ASN A 71 7.80 17.86 9.59
N ASP A 72 8.49 17.02 8.85
CA ASP A 72 8.66 17.13 7.39
C ASP A 72 7.56 16.39 6.59
N MET A 73 6.63 15.74 7.27
CA MET A 73 5.48 15.10 6.65
C MET A 73 4.23 15.98 6.77
N LEU A 74 3.76 16.50 5.66
CA LEU A 74 2.45 17.18 5.53
C LEU A 74 1.49 16.28 4.75
N GLY A 75 0.48 15.76 5.43
CA GLY A 75 -0.55 14.89 4.85
C GLY A 75 -1.81 15.65 4.47
N MET A 76 -2.44 15.26 3.37
CA MET A 76 -3.78 15.68 2.99
C MET A 76 -4.69 14.48 2.82
N MET A 77 -5.85 14.49 3.45
CA MET A 77 -6.87 13.45 3.36
C MET A 77 -8.11 14.00 2.64
N PHE A 78 -8.62 13.26 1.66
CA PHE A 78 -9.81 13.68 0.91
C PHE A 78 -10.53 12.52 0.24
N TYR A 79 -11.82 12.71 -0.04
CA TYR A 79 -12.58 11.91 -0.98
C TYR A 79 -12.25 12.33 -2.41
N ILE A 80 -12.00 11.37 -3.28
CA ILE A 80 -11.56 11.59 -4.67
C ILE A 80 -12.56 12.41 -5.46
N ASP A 81 -13.84 12.07 -5.38
CA ASP A 81 -14.93 12.74 -6.06
C ASP A 81 -15.07 14.22 -5.64
N ASN A 82 -15.00 14.48 -4.34
CA ASN A 82 -15.11 15.84 -3.79
C ASN A 82 -13.91 16.73 -4.16
N PHE A 83 -12.71 16.12 -4.18
CA PHE A 83 -11.48 16.88 -4.46
C PHE A 83 -11.25 17.11 -5.96
N ALA A 84 -11.48 16.08 -6.79
CA ALA A 84 -11.06 16.10 -8.19
C ALA A 84 -11.98 15.33 -9.15
N GLY A 85 -13.13 14.85 -8.69
CA GLY A 85 -14.10 14.10 -9.47
C GLY A 85 -13.76 12.61 -9.64
N ASN A 86 -12.53 12.28 -10.00
CA ASN A 86 -12.04 10.92 -10.19
C ASN A 86 -10.50 10.82 -10.03
N MET A 87 -9.92 9.62 -10.18
CA MET A 87 -8.48 9.40 -10.00
C MET A 87 -7.63 10.20 -10.98
N LYS A 88 -8.02 10.31 -12.25
CA LYS A 88 -7.32 11.14 -13.24
C LYS A 88 -7.36 12.63 -12.86
N GLY A 89 -8.46 13.07 -12.26
CA GLY A 89 -8.57 14.41 -11.72
C GLY A 89 -7.59 14.64 -10.56
N VAL A 90 -7.41 13.65 -9.66
CA VAL A 90 -6.39 13.74 -8.60
C VAL A 90 -5.00 13.83 -9.20
N GLU A 91 -4.67 12.97 -10.16
CA GLU A 91 -3.37 12.98 -10.87
C GLU A 91 -3.09 14.37 -11.47
N SER A 92 -4.09 14.99 -12.12
CA SER A 92 -3.95 16.34 -12.69
C SER A 92 -3.71 17.45 -11.66
N LYS A 93 -3.94 17.17 -10.38
CA LYS A 93 -3.75 18.12 -9.25
C LYS A 93 -2.49 17.82 -8.42
N LEU A 94 -1.65 16.87 -8.81
CA LEU A 94 -0.43 16.56 -8.06
C LEU A 94 0.51 17.77 -7.95
N ASP A 95 0.69 18.54 -9.02
CA ASP A 95 1.47 19.80 -8.99
C ASP A 95 0.92 20.82 -7.98
N TYR A 96 -0.40 20.89 -7.83
CA TYR A 96 -1.02 21.76 -6.83
C TYR A 96 -0.71 21.28 -5.42
N LEU A 97 -0.77 19.99 -5.18
CA LEU A 97 -0.44 19.39 -3.88
C LEU A 97 1.04 19.59 -3.54
N GLU A 98 1.93 19.36 -4.48
CA GLU A 98 3.37 19.57 -4.32
C GLU A 98 3.71 21.02 -4.02
N LYS A 99 3.14 21.99 -4.75
CA LYS A 99 3.32 23.44 -4.52
C LYS A 99 2.84 23.89 -3.13
N ASN A 100 1.95 23.13 -2.51
CA ASN A 100 1.50 23.34 -1.14
C ASN A 100 2.27 22.48 -0.11
N ASN A 101 3.39 21.88 -0.51
CA ASN A 101 4.23 21.01 0.32
C ASN A 101 3.51 19.77 0.86
N VAL A 102 2.41 19.33 0.25
CA VAL A 102 1.77 18.05 0.57
C VAL A 102 2.64 16.93 0.02
N ASN A 103 3.18 16.09 0.91
CA ASN A 103 4.05 14.97 0.56
C ASN A 103 3.51 13.61 1.03
N TYR A 104 2.28 13.60 1.53
CA TYR A 104 1.52 12.40 1.88
C TYR A 104 0.05 12.59 1.52
N ILE A 105 -0.52 11.67 0.74
CA ILE A 105 -1.93 11.66 0.38
C ILE A 105 -2.59 10.45 1.03
N HIS A 106 -3.69 10.70 1.76
CA HIS A 106 -4.59 9.66 2.23
C HIS A 106 -5.92 9.74 1.47
N LEU A 107 -6.11 8.80 0.55
CA LEU A 107 -7.39 8.69 -0.16
C LEU A 107 -8.43 8.07 0.75
N MET A 108 -9.57 8.74 0.91
CA MET A 108 -10.74 8.16 1.56
C MET A 108 -11.25 6.96 0.74
N PRO A 109 -12.10 6.08 1.30
CA PRO A 109 -12.47 4.83 0.66
C PRO A 109 -12.87 4.97 -0.80
N PHE A 110 -12.25 4.18 -1.68
CA PHE A 110 -12.43 4.26 -3.14
C PHE A 110 -12.66 2.89 -3.79
N LEU A 111 -12.57 1.79 -3.01
CA LEU A 111 -12.82 0.45 -3.53
C LEU A 111 -14.32 0.17 -3.70
N ASP A 112 -14.64 -0.81 -4.52
CA ASP A 112 -16.02 -1.20 -4.83
C ASP A 112 -16.84 -1.54 -3.57
N THR A 113 -18.09 -1.10 -3.55
CA THR A 113 -18.98 -1.24 -2.39
C THR A 113 -20.31 -1.84 -2.77
N PRO A 114 -21.02 -2.54 -1.88
CA PRO A 114 -22.35 -3.04 -2.14
C PRO A 114 -23.33 -1.89 -2.38
N LYS A 115 -24.18 -2.00 -3.39
CA LYS A 115 -25.21 -0.99 -3.68
C LYS A 115 -26.11 -0.74 -2.47
N GLY A 116 -26.23 0.52 -2.06
CA GLY A 116 -27.08 0.96 -0.95
C GLY A 116 -26.58 0.57 0.45
N ARG A 117 -25.37 0.01 0.57
CA ARG A 117 -24.76 -0.41 1.84
C ARG A 117 -23.27 -0.06 1.91
N SER A 118 -22.88 1.08 1.36
CA SER A 118 -21.47 1.45 1.25
C SER A 118 -20.83 1.87 2.57
N ASP A 119 -21.62 2.31 3.55
CA ASP A 119 -21.12 2.85 4.83
C ASP A 119 -20.00 3.89 4.61
N GLY A 120 -20.26 4.90 3.78
CA GLY A 120 -19.26 5.91 3.41
C GLY A 120 -18.08 5.37 2.61
N GLY A 121 -18.22 4.20 1.97
CA GLY A 121 -17.18 3.51 1.22
C GLY A 121 -16.39 2.48 2.03
N TYR A 122 -16.60 2.37 3.34
CA TYR A 122 -15.87 1.43 4.20
C TYR A 122 -16.35 -0.02 4.10
N ALA A 123 -17.59 -0.26 3.64
CA ALA A 123 -18.08 -1.59 3.36
C ALA A 123 -17.58 -2.06 1.99
N VAL A 124 -16.38 -2.60 1.93
CA VAL A 124 -15.75 -3.05 0.68
C VAL A 124 -16.36 -4.37 0.21
N ALA A 125 -16.87 -4.41 -1.03
CA ALA A 125 -17.37 -5.62 -1.69
C ALA A 125 -16.27 -6.35 -2.47
N ASP A 126 -15.36 -5.61 -3.11
CA ASP A 126 -14.25 -6.17 -3.87
C ASP A 126 -12.99 -5.32 -3.69
N PHE A 127 -11.97 -5.92 -3.05
CA PHE A 127 -10.66 -5.27 -2.83
C PHE A 127 -9.80 -5.14 -4.09
N ARG A 128 -10.23 -5.70 -5.21
CA ARG A 128 -9.53 -5.66 -6.51
C ARG A 128 -10.23 -4.78 -7.53
N LYS A 129 -11.23 -4.01 -7.08
CA LYS A 129 -12.02 -3.15 -7.95
C LYS A 129 -12.19 -1.76 -7.33
N VAL A 130 -11.96 -0.73 -8.12
CA VAL A 130 -12.25 0.66 -7.78
C VAL A 130 -13.75 0.92 -8.04
N GLN A 131 -14.38 1.82 -7.27
CA GLN A 131 -15.73 2.30 -7.57
C GLN A 131 -15.78 2.87 -8.99
N GLU A 132 -16.75 2.46 -9.79
CA GLU A 132 -16.84 2.74 -11.23
C GLU A 132 -16.84 4.26 -11.55
N ASN A 133 -17.44 5.07 -10.69
CA ASN A 133 -17.46 6.52 -10.83
C ASN A 133 -16.11 7.19 -10.49
N LEU A 134 -15.21 6.51 -9.79
CA LEU A 134 -13.91 7.07 -9.39
C LEU A 134 -12.77 6.68 -10.34
N GLY A 135 -12.92 5.63 -11.15
CA GLY A 135 -11.92 5.16 -12.10
C GLY A 135 -11.75 3.65 -12.12
N THR A 136 -10.58 3.21 -12.55
CA THR A 136 -10.19 1.80 -12.69
C THR A 136 -8.98 1.46 -11.81
N MET A 137 -8.63 0.17 -11.73
CA MET A 137 -7.38 -0.23 -11.08
C MET A 137 -6.14 0.30 -11.82
N ASP A 138 -6.20 0.41 -13.16
CA ASP A 138 -5.12 1.00 -13.96
C ASP A 138 -4.95 2.50 -13.65
N ASP A 139 -6.05 3.24 -13.42
CA ASP A 139 -6.00 4.63 -13.00
C ASP A 139 -5.39 4.78 -11.59
N LEU A 140 -5.66 3.84 -10.68
CA LEU A 140 -5.04 3.80 -9.37
C LEU A 140 -3.54 3.52 -9.46
N GLU A 141 -3.13 2.59 -10.32
CA GLU A 141 -1.71 2.27 -10.56
C GLU A 141 -0.97 3.47 -11.16
N ALA A 142 -1.58 4.14 -12.14
CA ALA A 142 -1.04 5.36 -12.75
C ALA A 142 -0.86 6.48 -11.71
N LEU A 143 -1.89 6.75 -10.90
CA LEU A 143 -1.82 7.74 -9.82
C LEU A 143 -0.73 7.39 -8.80
N ALA A 144 -0.63 6.13 -8.37
CA ALA A 144 0.40 5.67 -7.46
C ALA A 144 1.81 5.86 -8.06
N GLY A 145 1.98 5.56 -9.35
CA GLY A 145 3.24 5.78 -10.07
C GLY A 145 3.61 7.26 -10.17
N ALA A 146 2.63 8.14 -10.38
CA ALA A 146 2.85 9.59 -10.47
C ALA A 146 3.20 10.22 -9.09
N CYS A 147 2.81 9.60 -7.99
CA CYS A 147 3.16 10.04 -6.62
C CYS A 147 4.60 9.64 -6.20
N HIS A 148 5.30 8.80 -6.96
CA HIS A 148 6.63 8.26 -6.62
C HIS A 148 7.71 8.75 -7.57
#